data_e22572dc4b2ee1a10ee4719ce502afce
#
_entry.id   e22572dc4b2ee1a10ee4719ce502afce
#
_cell.length_a   1.000
_cell.length_b   1.000
_cell.length_c   1.000
_cell.angle_alpha   90.00
_cell.angle_beta   90.00
_cell.angle_gamma   90.00
#
_symmetry.space_group_name_H-M   'P 1'
#
loop_
_entity.id
_entity.type
_entity.pdbx_description
1 polymer ?
#
loop_
_entity_poly.entity_id
_entity_poly.type
_entity_poly.pdbx_seq_one_letter_code
_entity_poly.pdbx_strand_id
1 'polypeptide(L)'
;MDMSTSAAGRSRSKAAAVETPNVSASRGTARRELVENEIYEQASRLFAERGVAGTSFQDIADAVGLTRPALYYYVKSKDDLLKKLISEITEVSAAEVRAVATRPDLDAAAKLHMIVRLSAVRLTAHPTRFQLLVRSEAELPAALAEAHLTARRAVLKSVTGVIDEGIAAGVFRPVNARVAALGVLGMGNWVAWWFRPGGRDNAEATADQLADMAVNSLRTRNGRPAEDPGAAIEMLRENLNRLELLMKQRPVTGADEGDPEAS
;
A
#
# COMPACT_ATOMS: atom_id res chain seq x y z
N MET A 1 -59.35 53.11 39.28
CA MET A 1 -59.68 51.84 39.94
C MET A 1 -59.78 50.78 38.93
N ASP A 2 -59.00 49.73 38.84
CA ASP A 2 -58.13 49.14 39.84
C ASP A 2 -57.16 48.13 39.09
N MET A 3 -55.98 48.10 39.50
CA MET A 3 -55.02 47.03 39.69
C MET A 3 -55.02 45.84 38.69
N SER A 4 -54.04 45.73 37.81
CA SER A 4 -52.76 45.10 38.06
C SER A 4 -52.82 43.64 38.55
N THR A 5 -52.34 42.70 37.76
CA THR A 5 -51.39 41.68 38.29
C THR A 5 -50.61 41.01 37.17
N SER A 6 -49.33 41.16 37.25
CA SER A 6 -48.29 40.51 36.50
C SER A 6 -48.23 39.01 36.83
N ALA A 7 -48.05 38.13 35.80
CA ALA A 7 -47.64 36.76 35.98
C ALA A 7 -46.46 36.46 35.08
N ALA A 8 -45.27 36.34 35.71
CA ALA A 8 -44.02 35.97 35.10
C ALA A 8 -44.04 34.51 34.64
N GLY A 9 -43.93 34.31 33.31
CA GLY A 9 -43.71 33.00 32.72
C GLY A 9 -42.23 32.58 32.83
N ARG A 10 -41.97 31.56 33.64
CA ARG A 10 -40.63 30.91 33.72
C ARG A 10 -40.39 30.05 32.48
N SER A 11 -39.52 30.53 31.62
CA SER A 11 -38.95 29.74 30.56
C SER A 11 -38.06 28.63 31.15
N ARG A 12 -38.49 27.36 31.03
CA ARG A 12 -37.68 26.20 31.30
C ARG A 12 -36.76 25.97 30.11
N SER A 13 -35.49 26.32 30.25
CA SER A 13 -34.41 25.91 29.38
C SER A 13 -34.33 24.38 29.36
N LYS A 14 -34.58 23.79 28.17
CA LYS A 14 -34.43 22.38 27.89
C LYS A 14 -32.94 22.13 27.67
N ALA A 15 -32.25 21.67 28.72
CA ALA A 15 -30.86 21.22 28.62
C ALA A 15 -30.77 20.09 27.57
N ALA A 16 -30.02 20.31 26.50
CA ALA A 16 -29.68 19.30 25.55
C ALA A 16 -28.80 18.25 26.25
N ALA A 17 -29.32 17.05 26.37
CA ALA A 17 -28.52 15.89 26.81
C ALA A 17 -27.43 15.63 25.78
N VAL A 18 -26.20 15.81 26.18
CA VAL A 18 -25.02 15.36 25.43
C VAL A 18 -25.05 13.85 25.49
N GLU A 19 -25.38 13.19 24.36
CA GLU A 19 -25.26 11.74 24.21
C GLU A 19 -23.79 11.38 24.33
N THR A 20 -23.40 10.76 25.43
CA THR A 20 -22.10 10.13 25.58
C THR A 20 -22.05 8.93 24.65
N PRO A 21 -21.02 8.82 23.77
CA PRO A 21 -20.90 7.69 22.86
C PRO A 21 -20.79 6.39 23.67
N ASN A 22 -21.57 5.40 23.28
CA ASN A 22 -21.70 4.11 23.97
C ASN A 22 -20.37 3.31 23.86
N VAL A 23 -19.47 3.51 24.79
CA VAL A 23 -18.11 2.90 24.87
C VAL A 23 -18.19 1.37 24.94
N SER A 24 -19.29 0.78 25.38
CA SER A 24 -19.46 -0.67 25.45
C SER A 24 -19.73 -1.31 24.08
N ALA A 25 -20.50 -0.64 23.22
CA ALA A 25 -20.76 -1.10 21.85
C ALA A 25 -19.49 -1.05 20.99
N SER A 26 -18.67 0.00 21.15
CA SER A 26 -17.40 0.10 20.41
C SER A 26 -16.37 -0.98 20.82
N ARG A 27 -16.31 -1.35 22.11
CA ARG A 27 -15.43 -2.42 22.58
C ARG A 27 -15.86 -3.80 22.07
N GLY A 28 -17.17 -4.05 21.96
CA GLY A 28 -17.71 -5.30 21.40
C GLY A 28 -17.36 -5.46 19.91
N THR A 29 -17.48 -4.38 19.15
CA THR A 29 -17.14 -4.35 17.71
C THR A 29 -15.64 -4.54 17.50
N ALA A 30 -14.80 -3.81 18.23
CA ALA A 30 -13.35 -3.95 18.13
C ALA A 30 -12.85 -5.37 18.49
N ARG A 31 -13.43 -5.99 19.53
CA ARG A 31 -13.10 -7.38 19.88
C ARG A 31 -13.52 -8.37 18.80
N ARG A 32 -14.69 -8.16 18.19
CA ARG A 32 -15.18 -8.99 17.09
C ARG A 32 -14.26 -8.90 15.89
N GLU A 33 -13.85 -7.70 15.49
CA GLU A 33 -12.92 -7.44 14.39
C GLU A 33 -11.55 -8.11 14.62
N LEU A 34 -11.02 -8.08 15.85
CA LEU A 34 -9.79 -8.77 16.19
C LEU A 34 -9.90 -10.29 16.00
N VAL A 35 -11.00 -10.91 16.46
CA VAL A 35 -11.23 -12.34 16.28
C VAL A 35 -11.43 -12.69 14.80
N GLU A 36 -12.18 -11.88 14.05
CA GLU A 36 -12.35 -12.08 12.61
C GLU A 36 -11.00 -12.01 11.88
N ASN A 37 -10.15 -11.03 12.18
CA ASN A 37 -8.82 -10.93 11.60
C ASN A 37 -7.95 -12.16 11.92
N GLU A 38 -7.98 -12.66 13.16
CA GLU A 38 -7.25 -13.87 13.51
C GLU A 38 -7.75 -15.09 12.73
N ILE A 39 -9.08 -15.23 12.57
CA ILE A 39 -9.67 -16.29 11.74
C ILE A 39 -9.14 -16.19 10.30
N TYR A 40 -9.11 -14.99 9.71
CA TYR A 40 -8.60 -14.82 8.35
C TYR A 40 -7.11 -15.10 8.22
N GLU A 41 -6.29 -14.72 9.20
CA GLU A 41 -4.85 -15.03 9.20
C GLU A 41 -4.57 -16.51 9.29
N GLN A 42 -5.21 -17.21 10.25
CA GLN A 42 -5.02 -18.64 10.40
C GLN A 42 -5.56 -19.43 9.21
N ALA A 43 -6.72 -19.05 8.66
CA ALA A 43 -7.25 -19.65 7.45
C ALA A 43 -6.32 -19.44 6.24
N SER A 44 -5.81 -18.23 6.06
CA SER A 44 -4.87 -17.91 4.98
C SER A 44 -3.62 -18.77 5.06
N ARG A 45 -3.08 -18.97 6.28
CA ARG A 45 -1.92 -19.81 6.50
C ARG A 45 -2.21 -21.27 6.18
N LEU A 46 -3.30 -21.83 6.71
CA LEU A 46 -3.69 -23.21 6.45
C LEU A 46 -3.96 -23.48 4.97
N PHE A 47 -4.66 -22.54 4.30
CA PHE A 47 -4.90 -22.64 2.86
C PHE A 47 -3.59 -22.56 2.05
N ALA A 48 -2.65 -21.72 2.45
CA ALA A 48 -1.35 -21.63 1.79
C ALA A 48 -0.47 -22.87 1.99
N GLU A 49 -0.58 -23.54 3.16
CA GLU A 49 0.20 -24.73 3.50
C GLU A 49 -0.39 -26.03 2.93
N ARG A 50 -1.72 -26.19 2.98
CA ARG A 50 -2.41 -27.45 2.70
C ARG A 50 -3.38 -27.38 1.51
N GLY A 51 -3.50 -26.21 0.89
CA GLY A 51 -4.53 -25.93 -0.10
C GLY A 51 -5.92 -25.73 0.51
N VAL A 52 -6.82 -25.09 -0.23
CA VAL A 52 -8.20 -24.86 0.21
C VAL A 52 -8.95 -26.19 0.38
N ALA A 53 -8.75 -27.14 -0.54
CA ALA A 53 -9.40 -28.45 -0.48
C ALA A 53 -8.92 -29.28 0.74
N GLY A 54 -7.62 -29.21 1.08
CA GLY A 54 -6.99 -29.95 2.18
C GLY A 54 -7.23 -29.37 3.58
N THR A 55 -7.92 -28.23 3.69
CA THR A 55 -8.21 -27.58 4.99
C THR A 55 -9.67 -27.73 5.36
N SER A 56 -9.95 -28.28 6.53
CA SER A 56 -11.31 -28.37 7.05
C SER A 56 -11.68 -27.13 7.89
N PHE A 57 -12.98 -26.94 8.09
CA PHE A 57 -13.48 -25.86 8.96
C PHE A 57 -13.11 -26.10 10.43
N GLN A 58 -12.92 -27.39 10.82
CA GLN A 58 -12.43 -27.77 12.15
C GLN A 58 -10.96 -27.36 12.33
N ASP A 59 -10.10 -27.59 11.32
CA ASP A 59 -8.69 -27.18 11.39
C ASP A 59 -8.55 -25.68 11.65
N ILE A 60 -9.41 -24.88 11.02
CA ILE A 60 -9.43 -23.41 11.22
C ILE A 60 -9.89 -23.08 12.64
N ALA A 61 -10.97 -23.72 13.13
CA ALA A 61 -11.47 -23.51 14.49
C ALA A 61 -10.39 -23.82 15.53
N ASP A 62 -9.72 -24.97 15.38
CA ASP A 62 -8.66 -25.42 16.28
C ASP A 62 -7.46 -24.46 16.27
N ALA A 63 -7.08 -23.97 15.10
CA ALA A 63 -5.96 -23.01 14.95
C ALA A 63 -6.22 -21.65 15.63
N VAL A 64 -7.49 -21.23 15.75
CA VAL A 64 -7.90 -19.97 16.41
C VAL A 64 -8.26 -20.18 17.87
N GLY A 65 -8.28 -21.43 18.35
CA GLY A 65 -8.74 -21.78 19.69
C GLY A 65 -10.25 -21.62 19.89
N LEU A 66 -11.03 -21.76 18.84
CA LEU A 66 -12.49 -21.68 18.86
C LEU A 66 -13.12 -23.07 18.71
N THR A 67 -14.33 -23.21 19.21
CA THR A 67 -15.17 -24.38 18.85
C THR A 67 -15.74 -24.17 17.44
N ARG A 68 -16.01 -25.24 16.70
CA ARG A 68 -16.64 -25.18 15.39
C ARG A 68 -17.96 -24.39 15.38
N PRO A 69 -18.87 -24.51 16.36
CA PRO A 69 -20.06 -23.66 16.46
C PRO A 69 -19.73 -22.18 16.64
N ALA A 70 -18.69 -21.85 17.43
CA ALA A 70 -18.25 -20.47 17.61
C ALA A 70 -17.67 -19.87 16.31
N LEU A 71 -16.96 -20.66 15.51
CA LEU A 71 -16.46 -20.22 14.21
C LEU A 71 -17.61 -19.85 13.25
N TYR A 72 -18.72 -20.62 13.25
CA TYR A 72 -19.90 -20.33 12.43
C TYR A 72 -20.57 -18.99 12.78
N TYR A 73 -20.35 -18.46 13.96
CA TYR A 73 -20.82 -17.12 14.32
C TYR A 73 -20.10 -16.01 13.51
N TYR A 74 -18.86 -16.24 13.15
CA TYR A 74 -18.03 -15.27 12.40
C TYR A 74 -18.09 -15.51 10.90
N VAL A 75 -18.06 -16.76 10.45
CA VAL A 75 -17.94 -17.16 9.04
C VAL A 75 -18.88 -18.30 8.72
N LYS A 76 -19.68 -18.15 7.66
CA LYS A 76 -20.74 -19.11 7.31
C LYS A 76 -20.22 -20.39 6.67
N SER A 77 -19.15 -20.29 5.87
CA SER A 77 -18.56 -21.42 5.16
C SER A 77 -17.10 -21.16 4.81
N LYS A 78 -16.38 -22.20 4.40
CA LYS A 78 -15.01 -22.11 3.87
C LYS A 78 -14.95 -21.28 2.59
N ASP A 79 -15.96 -21.40 1.74
CA ASP A 79 -16.06 -20.65 0.48
C ASP A 79 -16.32 -19.15 0.74
N ASP A 80 -17.16 -18.81 1.72
CA ASP A 80 -17.36 -17.42 2.14
C ASP A 80 -16.08 -16.81 2.70
N LEU A 81 -15.32 -17.60 3.47
CA LEU A 81 -14.02 -17.19 4.01
C LEU A 81 -13.03 -16.90 2.88
N LEU A 82 -12.90 -17.82 1.93
CA LEU A 82 -12.04 -17.66 0.77
C LEU A 82 -12.46 -16.44 -0.08
N LYS A 83 -13.76 -16.30 -0.34
CA LYS A 83 -14.32 -15.17 -1.08
C LYS A 83 -13.97 -13.85 -0.41
N LYS A 84 -14.13 -13.73 0.91
CA LYS A 84 -13.81 -12.49 1.65
C LYS A 84 -12.32 -12.19 1.60
N LEU A 85 -11.45 -13.18 1.84
CA LEU A 85 -10.00 -13.02 1.75
C LEU A 85 -9.55 -12.51 0.37
N ILE A 86 -10.12 -13.04 -0.70
CA ILE A 86 -9.78 -12.64 -2.06
C ILE A 86 -10.33 -11.25 -2.40
N SER A 87 -11.58 -10.95 -2.04
CA SER A 87 -12.17 -9.65 -2.33
C SER A 87 -11.46 -8.50 -1.62
N GLU A 88 -11.00 -8.70 -0.38
CA GLU A 88 -10.19 -7.69 0.33
C GLU A 88 -8.89 -7.36 -0.41
N ILE A 89 -8.20 -8.37 -0.96
CA ILE A 89 -6.95 -8.15 -1.68
C ILE A 89 -7.19 -7.53 -3.05
N THR A 90 -8.29 -7.87 -3.70
CA THR A 90 -8.55 -7.51 -5.11
C THR A 90 -9.41 -6.26 -5.24
N GLU A 91 -10.64 -6.31 -4.75
CA GLU A 91 -11.64 -5.25 -4.97
C GLU A 91 -11.32 -4.00 -4.16
N VAL A 92 -10.95 -4.17 -2.87
CA VAL A 92 -10.60 -3.05 -2.00
C VAL A 92 -9.33 -2.36 -2.51
N SER A 93 -8.31 -3.15 -2.89
CA SER A 93 -7.08 -2.58 -3.48
C SER A 93 -7.36 -1.83 -4.78
N ALA A 94 -8.19 -2.38 -5.67
CA ALA A 94 -8.52 -1.72 -6.92
C ALA A 94 -9.31 -0.41 -6.71
N ALA A 95 -10.21 -0.39 -5.72
CA ALA A 95 -10.96 0.81 -5.35
C ALA A 95 -10.05 1.91 -4.78
N GLU A 96 -9.13 1.56 -3.89
CA GLU A 96 -8.17 2.51 -3.30
C GLU A 96 -7.21 3.07 -4.35
N VAL A 97 -6.62 2.22 -5.19
CA VAL A 97 -5.74 2.66 -6.27
C VAL A 97 -6.47 3.62 -7.21
N ARG A 98 -7.73 3.33 -7.56
CA ARG A 98 -8.55 4.21 -8.38
C ARG A 98 -8.83 5.53 -7.68
N ALA A 99 -9.18 5.50 -6.40
CA ALA A 99 -9.46 6.70 -5.61
C ALA A 99 -8.24 7.64 -5.59
N VAL A 100 -7.03 7.11 -5.38
CA VAL A 100 -5.79 7.91 -5.43
C VAL A 100 -5.50 8.40 -6.85
N ALA A 101 -5.62 7.55 -7.86
CA ALA A 101 -5.33 7.89 -9.26
C ALA A 101 -6.21 9.04 -9.79
N THR A 102 -7.43 9.19 -9.26
CA THR A 102 -8.38 10.24 -9.67
C THR A 102 -8.32 11.50 -8.82
N ARG A 103 -7.42 11.63 -7.85
CA ARG A 103 -7.27 12.82 -7.01
C ARG A 103 -6.77 14.02 -7.82
N PRO A 104 -7.54 15.12 -7.88
CA PRO A 104 -7.13 16.31 -8.65
C PRO A 104 -6.10 17.20 -7.92
N ASP A 105 -5.96 17.02 -6.61
CA ASP A 105 -5.08 17.79 -5.72
C ASP A 105 -3.65 17.23 -5.64
N LEU A 106 -3.38 16.08 -6.28
CA LEU A 106 -2.07 15.43 -6.33
C LEU A 106 -1.50 15.45 -7.74
N ASP A 107 -0.21 15.72 -7.87
CA ASP A 107 0.52 15.48 -9.11
C ASP A 107 0.78 13.97 -9.33
N ALA A 108 1.24 13.61 -10.52
CA ALA A 108 1.47 12.23 -10.91
C ALA A 108 2.51 11.52 -10.02
N ALA A 109 3.53 12.24 -9.54
CA ALA A 109 4.55 11.66 -8.65
C ALA A 109 3.96 11.35 -7.27
N ALA A 110 3.18 12.27 -6.70
CA ALA A 110 2.50 12.08 -5.43
C ALA A 110 1.45 10.96 -5.51
N LYS A 111 0.68 10.89 -6.61
CA LYS A 111 -0.26 9.80 -6.88
C LYS A 111 0.45 8.44 -6.89
N LEU A 112 1.52 8.32 -7.69
CA LEU A 112 2.28 7.07 -7.80
C LEU A 112 2.89 6.66 -6.47
N HIS A 113 3.52 7.60 -5.75
CA HIS A 113 4.06 7.36 -4.42
C HIS A 113 2.99 6.82 -3.46
N MET A 114 1.86 7.50 -3.39
CA MET A 114 0.76 7.10 -2.50
C MET A 114 0.19 5.72 -2.86
N ILE A 115 0.02 5.41 -4.14
CA ILE A 115 -0.46 4.10 -4.61
C ILE A 115 0.50 2.99 -4.16
N VAL A 116 1.80 3.16 -4.42
CA VAL A 116 2.80 2.14 -4.06
C VAL A 116 2.90 1.98 -2.54
N ARG A 117 2.93 3.09 -1.80
CA ARG A 117 2.98 3.09 -0.34
C ARG A 117 1.79 2.35 0.28
N LEU A 118 0.55 2.72 -0.10
CA LEU A 118 -0.66 2.07 0.42
C LEU A 118 -0.68 0.57 0.10
N SER A 119 -0.28 0.19 -1.12
CA SER A 119 -0.19 -1.20 -1.53
C SER A 119 0.85 -1.96 -0.70
N ALA A 120 2.03 -1.38 -0.47
CA ALA A 120 3.10 -2.00 0.32
C ALA A 120 2.70 -2.15 1.79
N VAL A 121 2.09 -1.12 2.43
CA VAL A 121 1.58 -1.20 3.81
C VAL A 121 0.59 -2.35 3.95
N ARG A 122 -0.34 -2.50 3.01
CA ARG A 122 -1.31 -3.60 3.01
C ARG A 122 -0.63 -4.96 2.91
N LEU A 123 0.33 -5.11 1.99
CA LEU A 123 1.05 -6.36 1.76
C LEU A 123 1.96 -6.73 2.93
N THR A 124 2.57 -5.75 3.60
CA THR A 124 3.38 -5.98 4.80
C THR A 124 2.55 -6.34 6.02
N ALA A 125 1.31 -5.83 6.11
CA ALA A 125 0.40 -6.19 7.18
C ALA A 125 -0.08 -7.66 7.07
N HIS A 126 -0.38 -8.14 5.86
CA HIS A 126 -0.96 -9.45 5.62
C HIS A 126 -0.32 -10.19 4.43
N PRO A 127 1.00 -10.49 4.48
CA PRO A 127 1.71 -11.09 3.34
C PRO A 127 1.16 -12.45 2.94
N THR A 128 0.73 -13.25 3.92
CA THR A 128 0.19 -14.60 3.72
C THR A 128 -1.09 -14.59 2.87
N ARG A 129 -1.94 -13.58 3.01
CA ARG A 129 -3.17 -13.44 2.21
C ARG A 129 -2.85 -13.26 0.73
N PHE A 130 -1.86 -12.41 0.41
CA PHE A 130 -1.43 -12.21 -0.98
C PHE A 130 -0.77 -13.47 -1.56
N GLN A 131 0.09 -14.13 -0.78
CA GLN A 131 0.70 -15.40 -1.18
C GLN A 131 -0.33 -16.49 -1.47
N LEU A 132 -1.37 -16.58 -0.64
CA LEU A 132 -2.50 -17.49 -0.86
C LEU A 132 -3.15 -17.20 -2.21
N LEU A 133 -3.52 -15.95 -2.48
CA LEU A 133 -4.15 -15.56 -3.74
C LEU A 133 -3.31 -16.01 -4.94
N VAL A 134 -2.01 -15.68 -4.94
CA VAL A 134 -1.11 -16.02 -6.06
C VAL A 134 -0.97 -17.53 -6.24
N ARG A 135 -0.88 -18.30 -5.16
CA ARG A 135 -0.74 -19.76 -5.22
C ARG A 135 -2.04 -20.46 -5.64
N SER A 136 -3.18 -19.90 -5.26
CA SER A 136 -4.49 -20.50 -5.51
C SER A 136 -5.19 -19.92 -6.75
N GLU A 137 -4.55 -19.01 -7.50
CA GLU A 137 -5.18 -18.31 -8.65
C GLU A 137 -5.79 -19.30 -9.67
N ALA A 138 -5.11 -20.43 -9.93
CA ALA A 138 -5.55 -21.45 -10.85
C ALA A 138 -6.73 -22.31 -10.33
N GLU A 139 -6.93 -22.35 -9.02
CA GLU A 139 -7.95 -23.17 -8.34
C GLU A 139 -9.17 -22.36 -7.91
N LEU A 140 -9.18 -21.04 -8.19
CA LEU A 140 -10.29 -20.19 -7.80
C LEU A 140 -11.59 -20.58 -8.52
N PRO A 141 -12.74 -20.56 -7.82
CA PRO A 141 -14.04 -20.62 -8.46
C PRO A 141 -14.17 -19.55 -9.57
N ALA A 142 -14.79 -19.90 -10.69
CA ALA A 142 -14.82 -19.07 -11.89
C ALA A 142 -15.23 -17.61 -11.63
N ALA A 143 -16.24 -17.38 -10.79
CA ALA A 143 -16.68 -16.02 -10.44
C ALA A 143 -15.61 -15.22 -9.68
N LEU A 144 -14.84 -15.86 -8.79
CA LEU A 144 -13.75 -15.20 -8.05
C LEU A 144 -12.54 -14.95 -8.96
N ALA A 145 -12.22 -15.88 -9.86
CA ALA A 145 -11.16 -15.73 -10.84
C ALA A 145 -11.45 -14.54 -11.78
N GLU A 146 -12.68 -14.39 -12.25
CA GLU A 146 -13.10 -13.28 -13.10
C GLU A 146 -13.05 -11.93 -12.35
N ALA A 147 -13.56 -11.88 -11.12
CA ALA A 147 -13.49 -10.69 -10.27
C ALA A 147 -12.02 -10.27 -10.01
N HIS A 148 -11.17 -11.24 -9.69
CA HIS A 148 -9.73 -11.00 -9.50
C HIS A 148 -9.07 -10.45 -10.77
N LEU A 149 -9.30 -11.08 -11.92
CA LEU A 149 -8.74 -10.63 -13.18
C LEU A 149 -9.20 -9.21 -13.56
N THR A 150 -10.47 -8.91 -13.31
CA THR A 150 -11.05 -7.58 -13.54
C THR A 150 -10.39 -6.54 -12.62
N ALA A 151 -10.23 -6.84 -11.34
CA ALA A 151 -9.55 -5.96 -10.38
C ALA A 151 -8.07 -5.71 -10.78
N ARG A 152 -7.32 -6.75 -11.16
CA ARG A 152 -5.94 -6.63 -11.66
C ARG A 152 -5.85 -5.71 -12.87
N ARG A 153 -6.75 -5.86 -13.84
CA ARG A 153 -6.81 -4.99 -15.03
C ARG A 153 -7.12 -3.54 -14.65
N ALA A 154 -8.03 -3.32 -13.68
CA ALA A 154 -8.36 -2.00 -13.19
C ALA A 154 -7.18 -1.31 -12.50
N VAL A 155 -6.44 -2.02 -11.63
CA VAL A 155 -5.21 -1.52 -11.01
C VAL A 155 -4.17 -1.15 -12.05
N LEU A 156 -3.88 -2.07 -12.99
CA LEU A 156 -2.91 -1.81 -14.06
C LEU A 156 -3.30 -0.59 -14.89
N LYS A 157 -4.58 -0.46 -15.25
CA LYS A 157 -5.09 0.70 -16.00
C LYS A 157 -4.90 2.00 -15.22
N SER A 158 -5.22 2.02 -13.93
CA SER A 158 -5.10 3.21 -13.08
C SER A 158 -3.64 3.64 -12.95
N VAL A 159 -2.72 2.70 -12.66
CA VAL A 159 -1.29 3.01 -12.54
C VAL A 159 -0.69 3.46 -13.86
N THR A 160 -1.07 2.79 -14.98
CA THR A 160 -0.64 3.22 -16.32
C THR A 160 -1.09 4.65 -16.60
N GLY A 161 -2.34 5.00 -16.29
CA GLY A 161 -2.86 6.36 -16.48
C GLY A 161 -2.12 7.42 -15.67
N VAL A 162 -1.76 7.12 -14.42
CA VAL A 162 -0.94 8.03 -13.59
C VAL A 162 0.46 8.24 -14.18
N ILE A 163 1.06 7.18 -14.73
CA ILE A 163 2.37 7.28 -15.38
C ILE A 163 2.27 8.08 -16.69
N ASP A 164 1.25 7.86 -17.50
CA ASP A 164 1.00 8.64 -18.73
C ASP A 164 0.79 10.13 -18.41
N GLU A 165 0.01 10.43 -17.35
CA GLU A 165 -0.16 11.81 -16.85
C GLU A 165 1.19 12.42 -16.48
N GLY A 166 2.05 11.69 -15.77
CA GLY A 166 3.37 12.16 -15.36
C GLY A 166 4.32 12.37 -16.54
N ILE A 167 4.25 11.54 -17.58
CA ILE A 167 5.02 11.70 -18.82
C ILE A 167 4.55 12.95 -19.56
N ALA A 168 3.23 13.13 -19.72
CA ALA A 168 2.67 14.30 -20.38
C ALA A 168 3.01 15.62 -19.66
N ALA A 169 3.08 15.58 -18.32
CA ALA A 169 3.49 16.72 -17.49
C ALA A 169 5.02 16.93 -17.41
N GLY A 170 5.83 16.06 -18.04
CA GLY A 170 7.30 16.13 -17.98
C GLY A 170 7.92 15.73 -16.62
N VAL A 171 7.12 15.25 -15.68
CA VAL A 171 7.56 14.78 -14.36
C VAL A 171 8.29 13.44 -14.50
N PHE A 172 7.78 12.57 -15.35
CA PHE A 172 8.37 11.27 -15.67
C PHE A 172 9.03 11.29 -17.05
N ARG A 173 10.11 10.54 -17.17
CA ARG A 173 10.82 10.34 -18.45
C ARG A 173 9.94 9.59 -19.46
N PRO A 174 10.13 9.79 -20.76
CA PRO A 174 9.37 9.08 -21.78
C PRO A 174 9.71 7.58 -21.75
N VAL A 175 8.75 6.76 -21.35
CA VAL A 175 8.84 5.30 -21.30
C VAL A 175 7.51 4.69 -21.74
N ASN A 176 7.51 3.38 -22.01
CA ASN A 176 6.25 2.66 -22.15
C ASN A 176 5.54 2.59 -20.78
N ALA A 177 4.49 3.37 -20.59
CA ALA A 177 3.80 3.50 -19.31
C ALA A 177 3.24 2.17 -18.79
N ARG A 178 2.77 1.29 -19.69
CA ARG A 178 2.28 -0.04 -19.30
C ARG A 178 3.41 -0.94 -18.76
N VAL A 179 4.58 -0.93 -19.40
CA VAL A 179 5.75 -1.70 -18.93
C VAL A 179 6.25 -1.15 -17.60
N ALA A 180 6.30 0.19 -17.48
CA ALA A 180 6.66 0.85 -16.23
C ALA A 180 5.68 0.51 -15.09
N ALA A 181 4.37 0.54 -15.36
CA ALA A 181 3.34 0.15 -14.39
C ALA A 181 3.51 -1.31 -13.93
N LEU A 182 3.78 -2.25 -14.85
CA LEU A 182 4.05 -3.63 -14.50
C LEU A 182 5.32 -3.79 -13.65
N GLY A 183 6.39 -3.03 -13.96
CA GLY A 183 7.61 -3.01 -13.16
C GLY A 183 7.40 -2.50 -11.74
N VAL A 184 6.70 -1.38 -11.60
CA VAL A 184 6.35 -0.78 -10.30
C VAL A 184 5.48 -1.71 -9.47
N LEU A 185 4.42 -2.29 -10.07
CA LEU A 185 3.53 -3.23 -9.38
C LEU A 185 4.28 -4.52 -8.99
N GLY A 186 5.15 -5.03 -9.87
CA GLY A 186 5.98 -6.21 -9.58
C GLY A 186 6.90 -5.97 -8.39
N MET A 187 7.60 -4.84 -8.36
CA MET A 187 8.47 -4.46 -7.25
C MET A 187 7.69 -4.35 -5.94
N GLY A 188 6.53 -3.67 -5.95
CA GLY A 188 5.68 -3.52 -4.77
C GLY A 188 5.13 -4.86 -4.27
N ASN A 189 4.66 -5.72 -5.17
CA ASN A 189 4.08 -7.01 -4.80
C ASN A 189 5.11 -7.99 -4.25
N TRP A 190 6.40 -7.85 -4.67
CA TRP A 190 7.48 -8.72 -4.20
C TRP A 190 7.70 -8.65 -2.69
N VAL A 191 7.32 -7.54 -2.03
CA VAL A 191 7.43 -7.37 -0.58
C VAL A 191 6.71 -8.48 0.20
N ALA A 192 5.61 -8.99 -0.31
CA ALA A 192 4.86 -10.08 0.34
C ALA A 192 5.65 -11.40 0.50
N TRP A 193 6.76 -11.57 -0.25
CA TRP A 193 7.56 -12.81 -0.22
C TRP A 193 8.73 -12.77 0.76
N TRP A 194 9.29 -11.59 1.02
CA TRP A 194 10.46 -11.45 1.89
C TRP A 194 10.16 -10.73 3.21
N PHE A 195 9.17 -9.85 3.25
CA PHE A 195 8.84 -9.12 4.48
C PHE A 195 8.31 -10.08 5.56
N ARG A 196 8.75 -9.85 6.80
CA ARG A 196 8.33 -10.64 7.98
C ARG A 196 7.74 -9.68 9.01
N PRO A 197 6.40 -9.73 9.26
CA PRO A 197 5.78 -8.97 10.37
C PRO A 197 6.48 -9.27 11.69
N GLY A 198 6.83 -8.22 12.44
CA GLY A 198 7.60 -8.35 13.69
C GLY A 198 9.09 -8.68 13.51
N GLY A 199 9.61 -8.69 12.28
CA GLY A 199 11.02 -8.89 11.96
C GLY A 199 11.86 -7.63 12.15
N ARG A 200 13.03 -7.56 11.45
CA ARG A 200 13.97 -6.43 11.53
C ARG A 200 13.46 -5.17 10.84
N ASP A 201 12.66 -5.33 9.79
CA ASP A 201 12.25 -4.25 8.90
C ASP A 201 10.94 -3.63 9.38
N ASN A 202 10.89 -2.30 9.45
CA ASN A 202 9.68 -1.57 9.76
C ASN A 202 8.78 -1.47 8.52
N ALA A 203 7.49 -1.81 8.66
CA ALA A 203 6.55 -1.86 7.55
C ALA A 203 6.37 -0.50 6.86
N GLU A 204 6.21 0.58 7.64
CA GLU A 204 6.02 1.93 7.12
C GLU A 204 7.27 2.42 6.38
N ALA A 205 8.46 2.27 7.00
CA ALA A 205 9.72 2.64 6.37
C ALA A 205 9.99 1.85 5.08
N THR A 206 9.64 0.56 5.07
CA THR A 206 9.74 -0.28 3.87
C THR A 206 8.80 0.20 2.76
N ALA A 207 7.57 0.55 3.12
CA ALA A 207 6.58 1.06 2.17
C ALA A 207 7.00 2.41 1.59
N ASP A 208 7.50 3.33 2.41
CA ASP A 208 8.01 4.64 1.97
C ASP A 208 9.21 4.46 1.03
N GLN A 209 10.16 3.59 1.37
CA GLN A 209 11.31 3.32 0.51
C GLN A 209 10.92 2.71 -0.84
N LEU A 210 9.98 1.78 -0.88
CA LEU A 210 9.48 1.21 -2.14
C LEU A 210 8.76 2.25 -2.99
N ALA A 211 7.98 3.14 -2.37
CA ALA A 211 7.32 4.24 -3.06
C ALA A 211 8.31 5.24 -3.64
N ASP A 212 9.33 5.61 -2.88
CA ASP A 212 10.43 6.46 -3.37
C ASP A 212 11.19 5.82 -4.52
N MET A 213 11.52 4.54 -4.43
CA MET A 213 12.18 3.81 -5.51
C MET A 213 11.33 3.79 -6.79
N ALA A 214 10.02 3.56 -6.66
CA ALA A 214 9.09 3.56 -7.79
C ALA A 214 9.08 4.91 -8.50
N VAL A 215 8.88 5.99 -7.77
CA VAL A 215 8.86 7.35 -8.32
C VAL A 215 10.20 7.73 -8.94
N ASN A 216 11.31 7.49 -8.22
CA ASN A 216 12.65 7.87 -8.68
C ASN A 216 13.10 7.07 -9.91
N SER A 217 12.61 5.85 -10.08
CA SER A 217 12.88 5.05 -11.29
C SER A 217 12.30 5.66 -12.58
N LEU A 218 11.25 6.46 -12.44
CA LEU A 218 10.54 7.10 -13.54
C LEU A 218 10.84 8.58 -13.69
N ARG A 219 11.32 9.26 -12.65
CA ARG A 219 11.62 10.70 -12.71
C ARG A 219 12.57 11.05 -13.83
N THR A 220 12.29 12.17 -14.47
CA THR A 220 13.22 12.80 -15.37
C THR A 220 14.45 13.24 -14.58
N ARG A 221 15.63 12.82 -14.99
CA ARG A 221 16.88 13.03 -14.23
C ARG A 221 17.22 14.50 -13.95
N ASN A 222 16.59 15.43 -14.65
CA ASN A 222 16.92 16.85 -14.57
C ASN A 222 15.72 17.80 -14.60
N GLY A 223 14.53 17.39 -14.24
CA GLY A 223 13.37 18.30 -14.03
C GLY A 223 12.98 19.24 -15.21
N ARG A 224 13.53 19.03 -16.39
CA ARG A 224 13.19 19.74 -17.62
C ARG A 224 13.08 18.76 -18.79
N PRO A 225 12.03 18.84 -19.61
CA PRO A 225 12.03 18.18 -20.92
C PRO A 225 13.24 18.67 -21.70
N ALA A 226 13.96 17.76 -22.34
CA ALA A 226 15.07 18.10 -23.24
C ALA A 226 14.53 18.69 -24.57
N GLU A 227 13.60 19.63 -24.49
CA GLU A 227 13.01 20.30 -25.67
C GLU A 227 13.84 21.47 -26.20
N ASP A 228 14.77 21.97 -25.37
CA ASP A 228 15.70 23.01 -25.80
C ASP A 228 17.15 22.48 -25.82
N PRO A 229 17.76 22.36 -27.01
CA PRO A 229 19.18 21.99 -27.14
C PRO A 229 20.12 22.91 -26.34
N GLY A 230 19.77 24.17 -26.15
CA GLY A 230 20.54 25.15 -25.37
C GLY A 230 20.56 24.78 -23.88
N ALA A 231 19.41 24.41 -23.31
CA ALA A 231 19.32 23.95 -21.92
C ALA A 231 20.08 22.64 -21.69
N ALA A 232 20.09 21.73 -22.66
CA ALA A 232 20.86 20.49 -22.60
C ALA A 232 22.37 20.75 -22.60
N ILE A 233 22.84 21.70 -23.37
CA ILE A 233 24.26 22.12 -23.44
C ILE A 233 24.67 22.78 -22.11
N GLU A 234 23.85 23.63 -21.54
CA GLU A 234 24.15 24.32 -20.27
C GLU A 234 24.26 23.30 -19.12
N MET A 235 23.38 22.31 -19.09
CA MET A 235 23.41 21.22 -18.11
C MET A 235 24.67 20.35 -18.24
N LEU A 236 25.11 20.06 -19.47
CA LEU A 236 26.37 19.37 -19.71
C LEU A 236 27.56 20.18 -19.18
N ARG A 237 27.55 21.51 -19.35
CA ARG A 237 28.59 22.40 -18.78
C ARG A 237 28.58 22.40 -17.26
N GLU A 238 27.42 22.48 -16.62
CA GLU A 238 27.32 22.41 -15.16
C GLU A 238 27.85 21.05 -14.60
N ASN A 239 27.48 19.95 -15.25
CA ASN A 239 27.96 18.63 -14.86
C ASN A 239 29.48 18.48 -15.05
N LEU A 240 30.05 19.02 -16.10
CA LEU A 240 31.48 19.05 -16.33
C LEU A 240 32.21 19.87 -15.26
N ASN A 241 31.71 21.07 -14.94
CA ASN A 241 32.27 21.91 -13.89
C ASN A 241 32.23 21.21 -12.52
N ARG A 242 31.14 20.48 -12.22
CA ARG A 242 31.01 19.72 -11.00
C ARG A 242 31.98 18.55 -10.93
N LEU A 243 32.19 17.84 -12.04
CA LEU A 243 33.20 16.78 -12.13
C LEU A 243 34.63 17.32 -11.96
N GLU A 244 34.96 18.47 -12.55
CA GLU A 244 36.25 19.12 -12.36
C GLU A 244 36.50 19.52 -10.90
N LEU A 245 35.48 20.05 -10.20
CA LEU A 245 35.56 20.36 -8.78
C LEU A 245 35.81 19.11 -7.93
N LEU A 246 35.10 18.01 -8.23
CA LEU A 246 35.28 16.73 -7.51
C LEU A 246 36.67 16.13 -7.78
N MET A 247 37.20 16.26 -8.98
CA MET A 247 38.55 15.80 -9.31
C MET A 247 39.64 16.64 -8.59
N LYS A 248 39.44 17.95 -8.45
CA LYS A 248 40.33 18.84 -7.70
C LYS A 248 40.29 18.60 -6.19
N GLN A 249 39.21 18.07 -5.65
CA GLN A 249 39.06 17.75 -4.22
C GLN A 249 39.57 16.34 -3.85
N ARG A 250 39.99 15.53 -4.83
CA ARG A 250 40.56 14.22 -4.56
C ARG A 250 42.02 14.41 -4.13
N PRO A 251 42.38 14.13 -2.87
CA PRO A 251 43.79 14.21 -2.44
C PRO A 251 44.58 13.19 -3.27
N VAL A 252 45.63 13.66 -3.90
CA VAL A 252 46.64 12.79 -4.50
C VAL A 252 47.26 12.04 -3.35
N THR A 253 46.81 10.79 -3.13
CA THR A 253 47.47 9.84 -2.24
C THR A 253 48.85 9.59 -2.85
N GLY A 254 49.84 10.05 -2.11
CA GLY A 254 51.25 10.11 -2.48
C GLY A 254 51.81 8.80 -2.96
N ALA A 255 52.70 8.92 -3.90
CA ALA A 255 53.63 7.91 -4.31
C ALA A 255 54.31 7.32 -3.07
N ASP A 256 54.28 6.01 -3.01
CA ASP A 256 55.12 5.17 -2.18
C ASP A 256 56.58 5.41 -2.61
N GLU A 257 57.30 6.29 -1.84
CA GLU A 257 58.75 6.33 -1.93
C GLU A 257 59.30 5.08 -1.29
N GLY A 258 59.63 4.13 -2.17
CA GLY A 258 60.44 2.99 -1.80
C GLY A 258 61.77 3.44 -1.23
N ASP A 259 62.05 3.04 0.00
CA ASP A 259 63.31 3.16 0.69
C ASP A 259 64.26 2.07 0.17
N PRO A 260 65.38 2.40 -0.49
CA PRO A 260 66.45 1.46 -0.75
C PRO A 260 67.54 1.67 0.27
N GLU A 261 67.68 0.80 1.26
CA GLU A 261 68.95 0.46 1.90
C GLU A 261 68.74 -0.18 3.29
N ALA A 262 69.06 -1.47 3.32
CA ALA A 262 69.82 -2.02 4.45
C ALA A 262 70.38 -3.39 4.10
N SER A 263 71.66 -3.43 4.00
CA SER A 263 72.66 -4.50 3.94
C SER A 263 72.34 -5.73 4.77
#